data_db8e89541f2b7b0addd21df1c59881cc
#
_entry.id   db8e89541f2b7b0addd21df1c59881cc
#
_cell.length_a   1.000
_cell.length_b   1.000
_cell.length_c   1.000
_cell.angle_alpha   90.00
_cell.angle_beta   90.00
_cell.angle_gamma   90.00
#
_symmetry.space_group_name_H-M   'P 1'
#
loop_
_entity.id
_entity.type
_entity.pdbx_description
1 polymer ?
#
loop_
_entity_poly.entity_id
_entity_poly.type
_entity_poly.pdbx_seq_one_letter_code
_entity_poly.pdbx_strand_id
1 'polypeptide(L)'
;MNISHKILLSVLAVFALAFPSCVDLQFDEPPAADVCTLDATHTIADLKAMHTLGQTELISEDIVIRGVVVADDRTGNWYRSIEIQDETAGIQLRFGITDLYNNFPIGREIWVRCNGLELSDYNGLIQLGTIEEAVLDDFICRGDGGKDIQPTVVSMADLTTDMVSTLIQLDEVQFELADAGQPFADPVNLQAINRVLEDCNSQHTVLVRTSGYSDFAGQKTPVGSGTFIGILSVYGDEFQFLVRDPEELAMDNERCGPGSGTGLTSLQEDFQTGVNNEDIDFEGWLNLAVKGTRRWQAKEFDNNVYAQATAYNSSDAENECWLITPAIDLSEPRTLNFESAQAYWNHDGLSVWISTDFDGVNFDDATWTQLSCTLAGENDPYHEWVPSGAVDLSGFSGKGYIGFRYVGDPVNGTTSYRIDNVNIQ
;
A
#
# COMPACT_ATOMS: atom_id res chain seq x y z
N MET A 1 -1.76 -54.71 60.58
CA MET A 1 -2.68 -53.85 59.86
C MET A 1 -3.94 -54.64 59.60
N ASN A 2 -5.02 -54.32 60.33
CA ASN A 2 -6.19 -55.15 60.46
C ASN A 2 -7.00 -55.27 59.17
N ILE A 3 -7.51 -56.44 58.90
CA ILE A 3 -8.35 -56.80 57.74
C ILE A 3 -9.56 -55.86 57.59
N SER A 4 -10.07 -55.31 58.68
CA SER A 4 -11.16 -54.30 58.67
C SER A 4 -10.85 -53.02 57.91
N HIS A 5 -9.56 -52.56 57.89
CA HIS A 5 -9.16 -51.33 57.17
C HIS A 5 -9.05 -51.53 55.66
N LYS A 6 -8.72 -52.75 55.22
CA LYS A 6 -8.67 -53.06 53.78
C LYS A 6 -10.06 -53.18 53.15
N ILE A 7 -11.03 -53.69 53.90
CA ILE A 7 -12.43 -53.79 53.46
C ILE A 7 -13.06 -52.40 53.39
N LEU A 8 -12.79 -51.50 54.34
CA LEU A 8 -13.33 -50.15 54.39
C LEU A 8 -12.77 -49.28 53.22
N LEU A 9 -11.46 -49.44 52.89
CA LEU A 9 -10.86 -48.76 51.74
C LEU A 9 -11.39 -49.27 50.39
N SER A 10 -11.67 -50.58 50.29
CA SER A 10 -12.24 -51.18 49.08
C SER A 10 -13.69 -50.75 48.84
N VAL A 11 -14.47 -50.57 49.89
CA VAL A 11 -15.88 -50.11 49.80
C VAL A 11 -15.90 -48.63 49.47
N LEU A 12 -14.99 -47.80 49.99
CA LEU A 12 -14.88 -46.40 49.65
C LEU A 12 -14.44 -46.20 48.19
N ALA A 13 -13.53 -47.04 47.68
CA ALA A 13 -13.06 -46.97 46.26
C ALA A 13 -14.18 -47.40 45.27
N VAL A 14 -15.04 -48.33 45.63
CA VAL A 14 -16.17 -48.78 44.80
C VAL A 14 -17.30 -47.73 44.81
N PHE A 15 -17.49 -46.98 45.91
CA PHE A 15 -18.51 -45.91 45.99
C PHE A 15 -18.08 -44.66 45.22
N ALA A 16 -16.75 -44.41 45.04
CA ALA A 16 -16.25 -43.31 44.25
C ALA A 16 -16.39 -43.51 42.73
N LEU A 17 -16.65 -44.77 42.29
CA LEU A 17 -16.83 -45.08 40.84
C LEU A 17 -18.31 -45.17 40.42
N ALA A 18 -19.26 -44.93 41.33
CA ALA A 18 -20.69 -45.15 41.12
C ALA A 18 -21.52 -43.87 41.03
N PHE A 19 -20.91 -42.70 40.91
CA PHE A 19 -21.62 -41.51 40.50
C PHE A 19 -21.54 -41.35 38.97
N PRO A 20 -22.56 -41.76 38.22
CA PRO A 20 -22.66 -41.29 36.86
C PRO A 20 -22.81 -39.79 36.93
N SER A 21 -21.81 -39.05 36.51
CA SER A 21 -21.96 -37.64 36.17
C SER A 21 -22.94 -37.56 34.99
N CYS A 22 -24.22 -37.54 35.27
CA CYS A 22 -25.20 -37.08 34.32
C CYS A 22 -25.01 -35.57 34.21
N VAL A 23 -24.01 -35.15 33.45
CA VAL A 23 -24.06 -33.86 32.80
C VAL A 23 -25.05 -34.08 31.67
N ASP A 24 -26.25 -33.59 31.88
CA ASP A 24 -27.23 -33.50 30.78
C ASP A 24 -26.71 -32.48 29.81
N LEU A 25 -26.03 -32.95 28.76
CA LEU A 25 -25.51 -32.15 27.66
C LEU A 25 -26.64 -31.81 26.65
N GLN A 26 -27.85 -31.63 27.13
CA GLN A 26 -28.83 -30.93 26.33
C GLN A 26 -28.45 -29.47 26.37
N PHE A 27 -27.59 -29.06 25.40
CA PHE A 27 -27.55 -27.67 25.04
C PHE A 27 -28.92 -27.35 24.44
N ASP A 28 -29.59 -26.38 25.02
CA ASP A 28 -30.75 -25.78 24.37
C ASP A 28 -30.30 -25.42 22.96
N GLU A 29 -31.02 -25.87 21.92
CA GLU A 29 -30.77 -25.38 20.58
C GLU A 29 -30.80 -23.85 20.68
N PRO A 30 -29.78 -23.17 20.16
CA PRO A 30 -29.83 -21.72 20.12
C PRO A 30 -31.15 -21.33 19.46
N PRO A 31 -31.88 -20.33 20.01
CA PRO A 31 -33.15 -19.91 19.42
C PRO A 31 -32.92 -19.73 17.90
N ALA A 32 -33.81 -20.27 17.09
CA ALA A 32 -33.76 -20.14 15.65
C ALA A 32 -33.54 -18.65 15.38
N ALA A 33 -32.48 -18.33 14.61
CA ALA A 33 -32.23 -16.97 14.24
C ALA A 33 -33.52 -16.41 13.62
N ASP A 34 -33.95 -15.24 14.07
CA ASP A 34 -35.14 -14.60 13.49
C ASP A 34 -34.84 -14.38 12.01
N VAL A 35 -35.44 -15.23 11.18
CA VAL A 35 -35.28 -15.15 9.73
C VAL A 35 -35.95 -13.86 9.29
N CYS A 36 -35.19 -12.98 8.63
CA CYS A 36 -35.75 -11.77 8.06
C CYS A 36 -36.83 -12.11 7.03
N THR A 37 -38.04 -11.58 7.24
CA THR A 37 -39.20 -11.79 6.37
C THR A 37 -39.47 -10.57 5.49
N LEU A 38 -38.57 -9.60 5.44
CA LEU A 38 -38.73 -8.41 4.61
C LEU A 38 -38.39 -8.72 3.16
N ASP A 39 -39.21 -8.21 2.26
CA ASP A 39 -38.89 -8.15 0.84
C ASP A 39 -38.26 -6.80 0.49
N ALA A 40 -37.18 -6.80 -0.29
CA ALA A 40 -36.63 -5.57 -0.84
C ALA A 40 -37.59 -4.99 -1.87
N THR A 41 -37.86 -3.70 -1.76
CA THR A 41 -38.75 -2.96 -2.68
C THR A 41 -37.94 -2.20 -3.76
N HIS A 42 -36.69 -1.85 -3.44
CA HIS A 42 -35.80 -1.08 -4.28
C HIS A 42 -34.39 -1.67 -4.22
N THR A 43 -33.64 -1.46 -5.28
CA THR A 43 -32.20 -1.73 -5.32
C THR A 43 -31.42 -0.60 -4.62
N ILE A 44 -30.14 -0.84 -4.30
CA ILE A 44 -29.26 0.22 -3.78
C ILE A 44 -29.08 1.32 -4.83
N ALA A 45 -28.99 0.96 -6.12
CA ALA A 45 -28.89 1.94 -7.21
C ALA A 45 -30.15 2.83 -7.29
N ASP A 46 -31.35 2.25 -7.13
CA ASP A 46 -32.59 3.03 -7.10
C ASP A 46 -32.59 4.03 -5.94
N LEU A 47 -32.15 3.62 -4.75
CA LEU A 47 -32.05 4.52 -3.58
C LEU A 47 -31.03 5.63 -3.83
N LYS A 48 -29.83 5.31 -4.32
CA LYS A 48 -28.79 6.32 -4.62
C LYS A 48 -29.26 7.33 -5.66
N ALA A 49 -30.05 6.92 -6.64
CA ALA A 49 -30.60 7.82 -7.67
C ALA A 49 -31.60 8.85 -7.14
N MET A 50 -32.10 8.70 -5.92
CA MET A 50 -32.97 9.67 -5.25
C MET A 50 -32.19 10.83 -4.62
N HIS A 51 -30.86 10.69 -4.47
CA HIS A 51 -30.01 11.68 -3.84
C HIS A 51 -29.56 12.76 -4.81
N THR A 52 -29.52 14.00 -4.31
CA THR A 52 -28.90 15.14 -4.98
C THR A 52 -27.66 15.56 -4.22
N LEU A 53 -26.48 15.46 -4.84
CA LEU A 53 -25.21 15.76 -4.18
C LEU A 53 -25.24 17.12 -3.45
N GLY A 54 -24.74 17.13 -2.24
CA GLY A 54 -24.71 18.28 -1.35
C GLY A 54 -26.04 18.58 -0.65
N GLN A 55 -27.05 17.74 -0.79
CA GLN A 55 -28.33 17.85 -0.09
C GLN A 55 -28.46 16.75 0.99
N THR A 56 -29.51 16.85 1.77
CA THR A 56 -29.94 15.80 2.70
C THR A 56 -31.44 15.59 2.50
N GLU A 57 -31.81 14.39 2.07
CA GLU A 57 -33.20 14.01 1.85
C GLU A 57 -33.69 13.08 2.97
N LEU A 58 -34.77 13.45 3.62
CA LEU A 58 -35.47 12.55 4.53
C LEU A 58 -36.35 11.59 3.71
N ILE A 59 -36.07 10.30 3.78
CA ILE A 59 -36.85 9.29 3.07
C ILE A 59 -38.20 9.14 3.77
N SER A 60 -39.28 9.44 3.07
CA SER A 60 -40.66 9.35 3.57
C SER A 60 -41.44 8.18 2.96
N GLU A 61 -40.89 7.54 1.95
CA GLU A 61 -41.49 6.41 1.25
C GLU A 61 -41.17 5.08 1.94
N ASP A 62 -42.02 4.09 1.77
CA ASP A 62 -41.80 2.78 2.37
C ASP A 62 -40.81 1.93 1.51
N ILE A 63 -39.54 2.34 1.58
CA ILE A 63 -38.44 1.77 0.85
C ILE A 63 -37.72 0.76 1.74
N VAL A 64 -37.50 -0.44 1.20
CA VAL A 64 -36.63 -1.46 1.77
C VAL A 64 -35.56 -1.82 0.74
N ILE A 65 -34.30 -1.66 1.10
CA ILE A 65 -33.17 -2.18 0.32
C ILE A 65 -32.61 -3.44 0.98
N ARG A 66 -31.94 -4.26 0.19
CA ARG A 66 -31.21 -5.45 0.64
C ARG A 66 -29.78 -5.37 0.13
N GLY A 67 -28.83 -5.73 0.97
CA GLY A 67 -27.42 -5.82 0.57
C GLY A 67 -26.65 -6.78 1.46
N VAL A 68 -25.45 -7.14 1.00
CA VAL A 68 -24.49 -7.90 1.80
C VAL A 68 -23.41 -6.95 2.31
N VAL A 69 -23.05 -7.09 3.57
CA VAL A 69 -21.96 -6.30 4.19
C VAL A 69 -20.65 -6.66 3.52
N VAL A 70 -20.00 -5.68 2.91
CA VAL A 70 -18.70 -5.83 2.22
C VAL A 70 -17.55 -5.16 2.96
N ALA A 71 -17.84 -4.28 3.92
CA ALA A 71 -16.86 -3.74 4.85
C ALA A 71 -17.51 -3.42 6.19
N ASP A 72 -16.78 -3.65 7.28
CA ASP A 72 -17.19 -3.35 8.64
C ASP A 72 -16.10 -2.55 9.39
N ASP A 73 -16.36 -2.18 10.65
CA ASP A 73 -15.46 -1.36 11.47
C ASP A 73 -14.42 -2.16 12.27
N ARG A 74 -14.22 -3.45 11.97
CA ARG A 74 -13.37 -4.36 12.75
C ARG A 74 -11.91 -3.89 12.78
N THR A 75 -11.38 -3.50 11.64
CA THR A 75 -9.98 -3.08 11.51
C THR A 75 -9.73 -1.61 11.86
N GLY A 76 -10.80 -0.84 12.15
CA GLY A 76 -10.70 0.59 12.48
C GLY A 76 -10.47 1.50 11.27
N ASN A 77 -10.49 0.96 10.04
CA ASN A 77 -10.46 1.78 8.82
C ASN A 77 -11.83 2.40 8.51
N TRP A 78 -12.90 1.82 9.04
CA TRP A 78 -14.24 2.41 9.12
C TRP A 78 -14.55 2.85 10.53
N TYR A 79 -15.28 3.92 10.69
CA TYR A 79 -15.70 4.43 12.00
C TYR A 79 -17.20 4.69 12.03
N ARG A 80 -17.91 3.90 12.84
CA ARG A 80 -19.37 3.96 12.97
C ARG A 80 -20.09 3.82 11.62
N SER A 81 -19.56 3.01 10.74
CA SER A 81 -20.11 2.77 9.40
C SER A 81 -19.76 1.39 8.89
N ILE A 82 -20.59 0.88 8.00
CA ILE A 82 -20.36 -0.32 7.21
C ILE A 82 -20.69 0.00 5.77
N GLU A 83 -20.11 -0.79 4.84
CA GLU A 83 -20.54 -0.75 3.42
C GLU A 83 -21.37 -1.99 3.13
N ILE A 84 -22.49 -1.80 2.45
CA ILE A 84 -23.30 -2.89 1.91
C ILE A 84 -23.38 -2.75 0.39
N GLN A 85 -23.43 -3.88 -0.30
CA GLN A 85 -23.66 -3.90 -1.74
C GLN A 85 -24.69 -4.93 -2.15
N ASP A 86 -25.41 -4.65 -3.21
CA ASP A 86 -26.21 -5.60 -3.96
C ASP A 86 -25.63 -5.79 -5.38
N GLU A 87 -26.37 -6.44 -6.28
CA GLU A 87 -25.95 -6.63 -7.67
C GLU A 87 -25.95 -5.34 -8.52
N THR A 88 -26.41 -4.22 -8.00
CA THR A 88 -26.57 -2.95 -8.72
C THR A 88 -25.63 -1.86 -8.26
N ALA A 89 -25.34 -1.76 -6.96
CA ALA A 89 -24.51 -0.72 -6.37
C ALA A 89 -24.09 -1.04 -4.92
N GLY A 90 -23.27 -0.18 -4.34
CA GLY A 90 -22.96 -0.16 -2.90
C GLY A 90 -23.39 1.15 -2.24
N ILE A 91 -23.56 1.13 -0.92
CA ILE A 91 -23.89 2.30 -0.11
C ILE A 91 -23.29 2.18 1.29
N GLN A 92 -22.85 3.32 1.84
CA GLN A 92 -22.41 3.39 3.22
C GLN A 92 -23.59 3.58 4.18
N LEU A 93 -23.68 2.73 5.22
CA LEU A 93 -24.61 2.91 6.33
C LEU A 93 -23.89 3.55 7.51
N ARG A 94 -24.49 4.59 8.11
CA ARG A 94 -23.97 5.31 9.26
C ARG A 94 -24.71 4.93 10.54
N PHE A 95 -23.96 4.83 11.65
CA PHE A 95 -24.48 4.41 12.96
C PHE A 95 -24.02 5.34 14.07
N GLY A 96 -24.82 5.37 15.17
CA GLY A 96 -24.45 6.07 16.40
C GLY A 96 -23.50 5.26 17.31
N ILE A 97 -23.18 4.00 16.96
CA ILE A 97 -22.38 3.06 17.75
C ILE A 97 -21.14 2.58 17.00
N THR A 98 -20.23 1.93 17.72
CA THR A 98 -19.05 1.22 17.22
C THR A 98 -19.20 -0.31 17.40
N ASP A 99 -18.18 -1.05 16.98
CA ASP A 99 -18.12 -2.51 17.06
C ASP A 99 -19.23 -3.19 16.25
N LEU A 100 -19.56 -2.56 15.13
CA LEU A 100 -20.62 -2.98 14.21
C LEU A 100 -20.37 -4.39 13.66
N TYR A 101 -19.11 -4.80 13.51
CA TYR A 101 -18.73 -6.14 13.05
C TYR A 101 -19.32 -7.28 13.88
N ASN A 102 -19.69 -7.04 15.15
CA ASN A 102 -20.37 -8.04 15.97
C ASN A 102 -21.79 -8.34 15.48
N ASN A 103 -22.48 -7.34 14.99
CA ASN A 103 -23.85 -7.43 14.47
C ASN A 103 -23.90 -7.57 12.95
N PHE A 104 -22.95 -6.95 12.26
CA PHE A 104 -22.90 -6.82 10.81
C PHE A 104 -21.52 -7.22 10.26
N PRO A 105 -21.06 -8.46 10.51
CA PRO A 105 -19.78 -8.92 9.96
C PRO A 105 -19.87 -8.98 8.44
N ILE A 106 -18.71 -8.82 7.77
CA ILE A 106 -18.57 -9.04 6.32
C ILE A 106 -19.20 -10.37 5.93
N GLY A 107 -19.97 -10.36 4.84
CA GLY A 107 -20.71 -11.51 4.33
C GLY A 107 -22.10 -11.69 4.97
N ARG A 108 -22.52 -10.82 5.89
CA ARG A 108 -23.90 -10.84 6.40
C ARG A 108 -24.85 -10.13 5.44
N GLU A 109 -25.94 -10.80 5.08
CA GLU A 109 -27.04 -10.19 4.36
C GLU A 109 -27.94 -9.41 5.32
N ILE A 110 -28.32 -8.20 4.94
CA ILE A 110 -29.22 -7.36 5.73
C ILE A 110 -30.26 -6.67 4.84
N TRP A 111 -31.42 -6.38 5.43
CA TRP A 111 -32.48 -5.55 4.85
C TRP A 111 -32.58 -4.28 5.68
N VAL A 112 -32.66 -3.14 4.99
CA VAL A 112 -32.73 -1.83 5.63
C VAL A 112 -34.04 -1.15 5.23
N ARG A 113 -34.87 -0.84 6.24
CA ARG A 113 -36.04 0.05 6.07
C ARG A 113 -35.55 1.49 6.05
N CYS A 114 -35.71 2.15 4.91
CA CYS A 114 -35.17 3.48 4.72
C CYS A 114 -36.10 4.60 5.18
N ASN A 115 -37.40 4.33 5.36
CA ASN A 115 -38.38 5.31 5.79
C ASN A 115 -38.00 5.92 7.16
N GLY A 116 -37.82 7.23 7.24
CA GLY A 116 -37.38 7.96 8.41
C GLY A 116 -35.86 8.14 8.54
N LEU A 117 -35.06 7.54 7.64
CA LEU A 117 -33.63 7.78 7.56
C LEU A 117 -33.31 8.95 6.61
N GLU A 118 -32.16 9.57 6.83
CA GLU A 118 -31.61 10.60 5.97
C GLU A 118 -30.67 9.98 4.94
N LEU A 119 -30.87 10.35 3.67
CA LEU A 119 -29.96 10.08 2.56
C LEU A 119 -29.16 11.35 2.33
N SER A 120 -27.85 11.27 2.43
CA SER A 120 -26.94 12.42 2.33
C SER A 120 -25.63 12.02 1.69
N ASP A 121 -24.72 12.97 1.48
CA ASP A 121 -23.36 12.66 1.07
C ASP A 121 -22.30 13.38 1.93
N TYR A 122 -21.13 12.79 1.99
CA TYR A 122 -19.94 13.43 2.51
C TYR A 122 -18.89 13.51 1.40
N ASN A 123 -18.72 14.71 0.83
CA ASN A 123 -17.83 14.93 -0.31
C ASN A 123 -18.03 13.89 -1.45
N GLY A 124 -19.29 13.67 -1.84
CA GLY A 124 -19.64 12.75 -2.92
C GLY A 124 -19.90 11.30 -2.50
N LEU A 125 -19.45 10.87 -1.31
CA LEU A 125 -19.77 9.55 -0.76
C LEU A 125 -21.20 9.53 -0.21
N ILE A 126 -22.11 8.86 -0.92
CA ILE A 126 -23.51 8.75 -0.54
C ILE A 126 -23.67 7.86 0.69
N GLN A 127 -24.41 8.33 1.69
CA GLN A 127 -24.57 7.71 3.00
C GLN A 127 -26.04 7.66 3.42
N LEU A 128 -26.44 6.57 4.06
CA LEU A 128 -27.77 6.40 4.66
C LEU A 128 -27.66 6.31 6.18
N GLY A 129 -28.49 7.03 6.92
CA GLY A 129 -28.50 7.04 8.38
C GLY A 129 -28.13 8.43 8.91
N THR A 130 -27.95 8.65 10.20
CA THR A 130 -27.36 7.78 11.25
C THR A 130 -28.45 6.93 11.91
N ILE A 131 -28.16 5.64 12.11
CA ILE A 131 -29.03 4.70 12.82
C ILE A 131 -28.51 4.56 14.25
N GLU A 132 -29.32 4.96 15.22
CA GLU A 132 -28.97 4.87 16.64
C GLU A 132 -29.24 3.47 17.21
N GLU A 133 -28.48 3.05 18.24
CA GLU A 133 -28.58 1.73 18.86
C GLU A 133 -30.00 1.38 19.31
N ALA A 134 -30.71 2.34 19.90
CA ALA A 134 -32.05 2.14 20.49
C ALA A 134 -33.10 1.75 19.44
N VAL A 135 -32.85 2.03 18.16
CA VAL A 135 -33.80 1.82 17.04
C VAL A 135 -33.23 0.89 15.97
N LEU A 136 -32.13 0.24 16.27
CA LEU A 136 -31.39 -0.57 15.28
C LEU A 136 -32.28 -1.65 14.66
N ASP A 137 -33.02 -2.39 15.47
CA ASP A 137 -33.90 -3.50 15.03
C ASP A 137 -35.19 -2.98 14.33
N ASP A 138 -35.54 -1.71 14.51
CA ASP A 138 -36.65 -1.08 13.77
C ASP A 138 -36.27 -0.85 12.30
N PHE A 139 -34.98 -0.56 12.04
CA PHE A 139 -34.50 -0.24 10.69
C PHE A 139 -33.83 -1.44 10.02
N ILE A 140 -33.10 -2.29 10.77
CA ILE A 140 -32.29 -3.35 10.17
C ILE A 140 -32.78 -4.74 10.57
N CYS A 141 -33.13 -5.52 9.58
CA CYS A 141 -33.39 -6.93 9.70
C CYS A 141 -32.13 -7.71 9.24
N ARG A 142 -31.62 -8.57 10.10
CA ARG A 142 -30.41 -9.37 9.84
C ARG A 142 -30.79 -10.71 9.24
N GLY A 143 -30.15 -11.06 8.14
CA GLY A 143 -30.26 -12.37 7.50
C GLY A 143 -29.06 -13.27 7.81
N ASP A 144 -28.87 -14.26 6.95
CA ASP A 144 -27.77 -15.19 7.05
C ASP A 144 -26.41 -14.50 6.88
N GLY A 145 -25.41 -15.01 7.58
CA GLY A 145 -24.01 -14.66 7.40
C GLY A 145 -23.29 -15.62 6.45
N GLY A 146 -22.00 -15.32 6.18
CA GLY A 146 -21.13 -16.20 5.40
C GLY A 146 -21.37 -16.18 3.88
N LYS A 147 -22.02 -15.13 3.37
CA LYS A 147 -22.07 -14.88 1.92
C LYS A 147 -20.67 -14.52 1.44
N ASP A 148 -20.18 -15.24 0.47
CA ASP A 148 -18.92 -14.93 -0.20
C ASP A 148 -19.19 -13.93 -1.33
N ILE A 149 -18.68 -12.72 -1.17
CA ILE A 149 -18.79 -11.66 -2.18
C ILE A 149 -17.50 -11.63 -2.97
N GLN A 150 -17.58 -11.98 -4.23
CA GLN A 150 -16.45 -11.83 -5.14
C GLN A 150 -16.30 -10.37 -5.56
N PRO A 151 -15.06 -9.82 -5.55
CA PRO A 151 -14.82 -8.47 -6.01
C PRO A 151 -15.12 -8.35 -7.51
N THR A 152 -15.58 -7.18 -7.92
CA THR A 152 -15.70 -6.86 -9.36
C THR A 152 -14.31 -6.51 -9.89
N VAL A 153 -13.82 -7.25 -10.87
CA VAL A 153 -12.54 -7.00 -11.53
C VAL A 153 -12.72 -5.91 -12.57
N VAL A 154 -11.98 -4.82 -12.44
CA VAL A 154 -12.01 -3.69 -13.39
C VAL A 154 -10.60 -3.16 -13.63
N SER A 155 -10.38 -2.44 -14.73
CA SER A 155 -9.16 -1.65 -14.89
C SER A 155 -9.26 -0.32 -14.12
N MET A 156 -8.13 0.27 -13.76
CA MET A 156 -8.10 1.56 -13.04
C MET A 156 -8.75 2.68 -13.88
N ALA A 157 -8.63 2.61 -15.21
CA ALA A 157 -9.23 3.55 -16.15
C ALA A 157 -10.76 3.48 -16.23
N ASP A 158 -11.36 2.33 -15.86
CA ASP A 158 -12.79 2.08 -15.96
C ASP A 158 -13.55 2.34 -14.64
N LEU A 159 -12.87 2.88 -13.62
CA LEU A 159 -13.53 3.24 -12.36
C LEU A 159 -14.58 4.32 -12.58
N THR A 160 -15.77 4.12 -12.01
CA THR A 160 -16.89 5.06 -12.10
C THR A 160 -17.55 5.32 -10.75
N THR A 161 -18.32 6.40 -10.65
CA THR A 161 -19.06 6.76 -9.43
C THR A 161 -20.11 5.74 -9.02
N ASP A 162 -20.65 4.96 -9.98
CA ASP A 162 -21.62 3.92 -9.68
C ASP A 162 -21.01 2.75 -8.89
N MET A 163 -19.68 2.58 -8.99
CA MET A 163 -18.93 1.55 -8.28
C MET A 163 -18.56 1.96 -6.84
N VAL A 164 -18.81 3.21 -6.44
CA VAL A 164 -18.50 3.68 -5.08
C VAL A 164 -19.29 2.90 -4.04
N SER A 165 -18.62 2.52 -2.94
CA SER A 165 -19.09 1.63 -1.86
C SER A 165 -19.20 0.15 -2.26
N THR A 166 -18.59 -0.28 -3.37
CA THR A 166 -18.52 -1.69 -3.76
C THR A 166 -17.11 -2.27 -3.62
N LEU A 167 -17.04 -3.59 -3.55
CA LEU A 167 -15.79 -4.34 -3.48
C LEU A 167 -15.22 -4.50 -4.90
N ILE A 168 -14.03 -3.93 -5.10
CA ILE A 168 -13.34 -3.88 -6.39
C ILE A 168 -12.01 -4.62 -6.30
N GLN A 169 -11.63 -5.26 -7.39
CA GLN A 169 -10.31 -5.80 -7.63
C GLN A 169 -9.65 -5.09 -8.80
N LEU A 170 -8.41 -4.67 -8.59
CA LEU A 170 -7.49 -4.20 -9.62
C LEU A 170 -6.36 -5.21 -9.76
N ASP A 171 -6.07 -5.65 -10.97
CA ASP A 171 -4.96 -6.54 -11.27
C ASP A 171 -3.81 -5.75 -11.91
N GLU A 172 -2.58 -6.28 -11.81
CA GLU A 172 -1.37 -5.68 -12.38
C GLU A 172 -1.17 -4.23 -11.92
N VAL A 173 -1.27 -4.01 -10.60
CA VAL A 173 -1.05 -2.72 -9.94
C VAL A 173 0.06 -2.82 -8.92
N GLN A 174 0.64 -1.69 -8.53
CA GLN A 174 1.65 -1.56 -7.48
C GLN A 174 1.53 -0.21 -6.77
N PHE A 175 2.03 -0.12 -5.54
CA PHE A 175 2.18 1.20 -4.92
C PHE A 175 3.30 1.96 -5.63
N GLU A 176 3.14 3.29 -5.84
CA GLU A 176 4.24 4.13 -6.30
C GLU A 176 5.50 3.89 -5.47
N LEU A 177 6.66 4.08 -6.07
CA LEU A 177 7.94 3.77 -5.42
C LEU A 177 8.14 4.53 -4.10
N ALA A 178 7.68 5.78 -4.02
CA ALA A 178 7.74 6.58 -2.80
C ALA A 178 6.85 6.05 -1.66
N ASP A 179 5.83 5.27 -2.02
CA ASP A 179 4.82 4.73 -1.11
C ASP A 179 4.98 3.23 -0.83
N ALA A 180 5.75 2.51 -1.66
CA ALA A 180 6.05 1.10 -1.48
C ALA A 180 6.91 0.88 -0.22
N GLY A 181 6.54 -0.10 0.61
CA GLY A 181 7.23 -0.41 1.86
C GLY A 181 7.07 0.65 2.96
N GLN A 182 6.22 1.67 2.76
CA GLN A 182 5.90 2.68 3.77
C GLN A 182 4.73 2.21 4.66
N PRO A 183 4.59 2.71 5.90
CA PRO A 183 3.41 2.43 6.70
C PRO A 183 2.13 2.87 6.00
N PHE A 184 1.05 2.08 6.09
CA PHE A 184 -0.23 2.46 5.49
C PHE A 184 -0.75 3.81 5.99
N ALA A 185 -0.56 4.09 7.28
CA ALA A 185 -0.93 5.36 7.93
C ALA A 185 0.00 5.65 9.12
N ASP A 186 -0.23 6.75 9.84
CA ASP A 186 0.52 7.10 11.04
C ASP A 186 -0.21 6.68 12.33
N PRO A 187 0.13 5.52 12.92
CA PRO A 187 -0.51 5.05 14.15
C PRO A 187 -0.07 5.82 15.40
N VAL A 188 1.04 6.57 15.34
CA VAL A 188 1.56 7.32 16.50
C VAL A 188 0.80 8.62 16.69
N ASN A 189 0.59 9.38 15.61
CA ASN A 189 -0.15 10.64 15.63
C ASN A 189 -1.62 10.43 15.23
N LEU A 190 -2.05 9.19 14.97
CA LEU A 190 -3.40 8.82 14.56
C LEU A 190 -3.87 9.56 13.30
N GLN A 191 -2.93 9.81 12.37
CA GLN A 191 -3.21 10.53 11.13
C GLN A 191 -3.47 9.56 9.98
N ALA A 192 -4.55 9.82 9.25
CA ALA A 192 -4.81 9.12 8.02
C ALA A 192 -3.81 9.55 6.94
N ILE A 193 -3.36 8.59 6.13
CA ILE A 193 -2.45 8.84 5.00
C ILE A 193 -3.10 8.32 3.71
N ASN A 194 -2.85 9.03 2.63
CA ASN A 194 -3.13 8.58 1.28
C ASN A 194 -1.82 8.04 0.68
N ARG A 195 -1.85 6.80 0.15
CA ARG A 195 -0.79 6.20 -0.64
C ARG A 195 -1.24 6.12 -2.08
N VAL A 196 -0.32 6.26 -3.01
CA VAL A 196 -0.64 6.19 -4.44
C VAL A 196 -0.45 4.77 -4.94
N LEU A 197 -1.49 4.22 -5.56
CA LEU A 197 -1.47 2.96 -6.30
C LEU A 197 -1.43 3.31 -7.79
N GLU A 198 -0.52 2.70 -8.54
CA GLU A 198 -0.34 2.90 -9.98
C GLU A 198 -0.63 1.62 -10.77
N ASP A 199 -1.14 1.79 -11.97
CA ASP A 199 -1.38 0.71 -12.92
C ASP A 199 -0.10 0.36 -13.68
N CYS A 200 0.25 -0.92 -13.76
CA CYS A 200 1.49 -1.37 -14.39
C CYS A 200 1.55 -1.16 -15.91
N ASN A 201 0.41 -1.01 -16.57
CA ASN A 201 0.29 -0.96 -18.03
C ASN A 201 -0.09 0.42 -18.56
N SER A 202 -0.40 1.36 -17.66
CA SER A 202 -0.82 2.71 -18.01
C SER A 202 -0.29 3.73 -17.00
N GLN A 203 -0.58 5.02 -17.22
CA GLN A 203 -0.21 6.09 -16.29
C GLN A 203 -1.34 6.45 -15.31
N HIS A 204 -2.34 5.57 -15.15
CA HIS A 204 -3.41 5.82 -14.21
C HIS A 204 -2.96 5.52 -12.78
N THR A 205 -3.38 6.38 -11.90
CA THR A 205 -3.16 6.24 -10.46
C THR A 205 -4.45 6.42 -9.68
N VAL A 206 -4.52 5.85 -8.49
CA VAL A 206 -5.62 6.04 -7.55
C VAL A 206 -5.09 6.07 -6.13
N LEU A 207 -5.77 6.80 -5.25
CA LEU A 207 -5.37 6.89 -3.86
C LEU A 207 -5.82 5.65 -3.06
N VAL A 208 -4.98 5.20 -2.14
CA VAL A 208 -5.33 4.23 -1.10
C VAL A 208 -5.28 4.96 0.23
N ARG A 209 -6.46 5.22 0.80
CA ARG A 209 -6.58 5.94 2.07
C ARG A 209 -6.70 4.98 3.24
N THR A 210 -5.87 5.18 4.24
CA THR A 210 -5.92 4.41 5.49
C THR A 210 -6.03 5.34 6.69
N SER A 211 -6.90 4.99 7.63
CA SER A 211 -7.05 5.69 8.90
C SER A 211 -5.86 5.43 9.82
N GLY A 212 -5.37 6.45 10.52
CA GLY A 212 -4.36 6.28 11.56
C GLY A 212 -4.86 5.48 12.78
N TYR A 213 -6.17 5.24 12.89
CA TYR A 213 -6.80 4.40 13.91
C TYR A 213 -6.93 2.93 13.48
N SER A 214 -6.59 2.62 12.23
CA SER A 214 -6.61 1.24 11.75
C SER A 214 -5.59 0.39 12.51
N ASP A 215 -5.94 -0.85 12.81
CA ASP A 215 -5.05 -1.82 13.48
C ASP A 215 -3.82 -2.20 12.62
N PHE A 216 -3.91 -2.02 11.31
CA PHE A 216 -2.81 -2.19 10.36
C PHE A 216 -2.13 -0.87 9.92
N ALA A 217 -2.46 0.28 10.54
CA ALA A 217 -1.89 1.58 10.14
C ALA A 217 -0.36 1.59 10.08
N GLY A 218 0.31 0.89 10.99
CA GLY A 218 1.77 0.78 11.05
C GLY A 218 2.36 -0.34 10.18
N GLN A 219 1.54 -1.19 9.55
CA GLN A 219 2.03 -2.19 8.62
C GLN A 219 2.54 -1.51 7.35
N LYS A 220 3.55 -2.13 6.72
CA LYS A 220 4.09 -1.62 5.46
C LYS A 220 3.19 -2.00 4.29
N THR A 221 3.04 -1.08 3.35
CA THR A 221 2.44 -1.37 2.05
C THR A 221 3.27 -2.42 1.30
N PRO A 222 2.67 -3.24 0.45
CA PRO A 222 3.39 -4.14 -0.43
C PRO A 222 4.47 -3.42 -1.26
N VAL A 223 5.59 -4.08 -1.46
CA VAL A 223 6.69 -3.56 -2.28
C VAL A 223 6.65 -4.03 -3.72
N GLY A 224 5.94 -5.11 -4.00
CA GLY A 224 5.80 -5.70 -5.33
C GLY A 224 4.55 -5.24 -6.07
N SER A 225 4.29 -5.87 -7.21
CA SER A 225 3.08 -5.70 -8.00
C SER A 225 2.12 -6.89 -7.83
N GLY A 226 0.89 -6.75 -8.27
CA GLY A 226 -0.08 -7.84 -8.25
C GLY A 226 -1.51 -7.40 -8.20
N THR A 227 -2.31 -8.12 -7.39
CA THR A 227 -3.74 -7.88 -7.23
C THR A 227 -4.01 -7.07 -5.97
N PHE A 228 -4.75 -5.98 -6.14
CA PHE A 228 -5.26 -5.14 -5.06
C PHE A 228 -6.77 -5.33 -4.92
N ILE A 229 -7.26 -5.54 -3.71
CA ILE A 229 -8.70 -5.62 -3.38
C ILE A 229 -9.04 -4.57 -2.33
N GLY A 230 -10.11 -3.81 -2.56
CA GLY A 230 -10.57 -2.78 -1.62
C GLY A 230 -11.98 -2.28 -1.93
N ILE A 231 -12.49 -1.44 -1.05
CA ILE A 231 -13.74 -0.72 -1.28
C ILE A 231 -13.43 0.57 -2.01
N LEU A 232 -14.06 0.77 -3.16
CA LEU A 232 -13.96 2.05 -3.86
C LEU A 232 -14.75 3.12 -3.10
N SER A 233 -14.14 4.25 -2.88
CA SER A 233 -14.71 5.42 -2.25
C SER A 233 -14.43 6.66 -3.08
N VAL A 234 -14.98 7.80 -2.68
CA VAL A 234 -14.77 9.09 -3.33
C VAL A 234 -14.60 10.19 -2.28
N TYR A 235 -13.76 11.17 -2.58
CA TYR A 235 -13.66 12.41 -1.80
C TYR A 235 -13.55 13.60 -2.76
N GLY A 236 -14.61 14.37 -2.87
CA GLY A 236 -14.75 15.38 -3.92
C GLY A 236 -14.84 14.71 -5.29
N ASP A 237 -13.90 15.06 -6.15
CA ASP A 237 -13.81 14.51 -7.52
C ASP A 237 -12.78 13.36 -7.63
N GLU A 238 -12.13 12.97 -6.50
CA GLU A 238 -11.06 11.99 -6.50
C GLU A 238 -11.54 10.64 -5.98
N PHE A 239 -11.29 9.58 -6.75
CA PHE A 239 -11.46 8.22 -6.26
C PHE A 239 -10.37 7.86 -5.25
N GLN A 240 -10.77 7.09 -4.25
CA GLN A 240 -9.85 6.50 -3.28
C GLN A 240 -10.33 5.10 -2.91
N PHE A 241 -9.39 4.22 -2.61
CA PHE A 241 -9.68 2.91 -2.06
C PHE A 241 -9.49 2.88 -0.55
N LEU A 242 -10.31 2.08 0.11
CA LEU A 242 -10.17 1.72 1.51
C LEU A 242 -9.88 0.21 1.60
N VAL A 243 -8.75 -0.15 2.20
CA VAL A 243 -8.38 -1.56 2.44
C VAL A 243 -9.18 -2.09 3.62
N ARG A 244 -9.80 -3.26 3.46
CA ARG A 244 -10.52 -3.96 4.52
C ARG A 244 -9.55 -4.72 5.42
N ASP A 245 -8.68 -5.49 4.78
CA ASP A 245 -7.64 -6.30 5.41
C ASP A 245 -6.42 -6.35 4.46
N PRO A 246 -5.22 -6.00 4.91
CA PRO A 246 -4.01 -6.14 4.09
C PRO A 246 -3.74 -7.57 3.62
N GLU A 247 -4.25 -8.60 4.29
CA GLU A 247 -4.11 -10.01 3.88
C GLU A 247 -4.87 -10.33 2.58
N GLU A 248 -5.79 -9.46 2.14
CA GLU A 248 -6.49 -9.59 0.85
C GLU A 248 -5.65 -9.08 -0.33
N LEU A 249 -4.52 -8.43 -0.07
CA LEU A 249 -3.63 -7.90 -1.10
C LEU A 249 -2.64 -8.98 -1.54
N ALA A 250 -2.71 -9.39 -2.81
CA ALA A 250 -1.79 -10.36 -3.40
C ALA A 250 -0.80 -9.65 -4.33
N MET A 251 0.14 -8.91 -3.75
CA MET A 251 1.10 -8.04 -4.45
C MET A 251 2.56 -8.49 -4.20
N ASP A 252 2.80 -9.79 -4.37
CA ASP A 252 4.11 -10.42 -4.16
C ASP A 252 4.89 -10.63 -5.46
N ASN A 253 4.36 -10.18 -6.60
CA ASN A 253 5.07 -10.22 -7.86
C ASN A 253 6.15 -9.14 -7.87
N GLU A 254 7.12 -9.31 -8.78
CA GLU A 254 8.10 -8.27 -9.05
C GLU A 254 7.42 -6.96 -9.47
N ARG A 255 8.03 -5.82 -9.12
CA ARG A 255 7.54 -4.51 -9.58
C ARG A 255 7.54 -4.43 -11.09
N CYS A 256 6.52 -3.80 -11.63
CA CYS A 256 6.46 -3.42 -13.03
C CYS A 256 7.27 -2.13 -13.31
N GLY A 257 7.56 -1.88 -14.55
CA GLY A 257 8.35 -0.72 -15.01
C GLY A 257 9.68 -1.13 -15.64
N PRO A 258 10.55 -0.17 -16.00
CA PRO A 258 11.84 -0.44 -16.60
C PRO A 258 12.69 -1.37 -15.73
N GLY A 259 13.19 -2.45 -16.33
CA GLY A 259 13.96 -3.46 -15.62
C GLY A 259 13.14 -4.50 -14.85
N SER A 260 11.81 -4.53 -14.99
CA SER A 260 11.00 -5.66 -14.51
C SER A 260 11.40 -6.96 -15.22
N GLY A 261 11.04 -8.10 -14.64
CA GLY A 261 11.46 -9.40 -15.15
C GLY A 261 12.95 -9.65 -14.90
N THR A 262 13.71 -10.01 -15.91
CA THR A 262 15.15 -10.28 -15.80
C THR A 262 16.01 -9.01 -15.70
N GLY A 263 15.43 -7.84 -15.89
CA GLY A 263 16.15 -6.56 -16.00
C GLY A 263 16.39 -6.14 -17.46
N LEU A 264 16.92 -4.93 -17.62
CA LEU A 264 17.29 -4.40 -18.93
C LEU A 264 18.54 -5.11 -19.47
N THR A 265 18.54 -5.48 -20.73
CA THR A 265 19.72 -6.06 -21.39
C THR A 265 20.76 -5.00 -21.79
N SER A 266 20.38 -3.73 -21.80
CA SER A 266 21.27 -2.58 -21.99
C SER A 266 20.65 -1.32 -21.40
N LEU A 267 21.48 -0.36 -21.01
CA LEU A 267 21.04 0.96 -20.52
C LEU A 267 21.91 2.03 -21.16
N GLN A 268 21.30 3.10 -21.65
CA GLN A 268 22.00 4.30 -22.08
C GLN A 268 21.29 5.51 -21.48
N GLU A 269 22.01 6.33 -20.71
CA GLU A 269 21.46 7.52 -20.08
C GLU A 269 22.47 8.66 -20.16
N ASP A 270 22.08 9.74 -20.84
CA ASP A 270 22.84 10.96 -21.02
C ASP A 270 22.29 12.16 -20.25
N PHE A 271 21.28 11.93 -19.41
CA PHE A 271 20.61 12.91 -18.55
C PHE A 271 20.02 14.15 -19.27
N GLN A 272 20.00 14.19 -20.60
CA GLN A 272 19.62 15.38 -21.38
C GLN A 272 18.15 15.79 -21.18
N THR A 273 17.29 14.91 -20.72
CA THR A 273 15.87 15.20 -20.43
C THR A 273 15.65 15.80 -19.05
N GLY A 274 16.67 15.85 -18.20
CA GLY A 274 16.61 16.41 -16.87
C GLY A 274 16.35 17.92 -16.85
N VAL A 275 15.58 18.38 -15.88
CA VAL A 275 15.29 19.80 -15.68
C VAL A 275 16.35 20.42 -14.77
N ASN A 276 17.04 21.44 -15.27
CA ASN A 276 18.15 22.07 -14.56
C ASN A 276 17.75 22.55 -13.14
N ASN A 277 18.50 22.13 -12.14
CA ASN A 277 18.33 22.36 -10.70
C ASN A 277 17.19 21.55 -10.03
N GLU A 278 16.58 20.62 -10.73
CA GLU A 278 15.63 19.68 -10.14
C GLU A 278 16.31 18.35 -9.81
N ASP A 279 15.75 17.61 -8.88
CA ASP A 279 16.23 16.28 -8.52
C ASP A 279 16.03 15.34 -9.73
N ILE A 280 16.98 14.41 -9.94
CA ILE A 280 16.82 13.38 -10.96
C ILE A 280 15.60 12.53 -10.60
N ASP A 281 14.64 12.50 -11.54
CA ASP A 281 13.40 11.72 -11.45
C ASP A 281 13.13 11.10 -12.83
N PHE A 282 13.88 10.05 -13.15
CA PHE A 282 13.77 9.33 -14.41
C PHE A 282 13.16 7.98 -14.19
N GLU A 283 12.36 7.54 -15.15
CA GLU A 283 11.66 6.27 -15.07
C GLU A 283 12.61 5.09 -14.76
N GLY A 284 12.32 4.39 -13.68
CA GLY A 284 13.12 3.26 -13.20
C GLY A 284 14.41 3.61 -12.44
N TRP A 285 14.84 4.89 -12.44
CA TRP A 285 15.94 5.34 -11.60
C TRP A 285 15.47 5.67 -10.19
N LEU A 286 16.33 5.37 -9.22
CA LEU A 286 16.10 5.70 -7.80
C LEU A 286 17.08 6.77 -7.36
N ASN A 287 16.58 7.86 -6.80
CA ASN A 287 17.39 8.96 -6.28
C ASN A 287 17.15 9.10 -4.77
N LEU A 288 17.98 8.45 -3.96
CA LEU A 288 17.79 8.30 -2.53
C LEU A 288 18.67 9.26 -1.73
N ALA A 289 18.10 9.92 -0.72
CA ALA A 289 18.83 10.58 0.35
C ALA A 289 18.91 9.61 1.55
N VAL A 290 20.05 8.93 1.72
CA VAL A 290 20.27 7.95 2.79
C VAL A 290 20.66 8.66 4.10
N LYS A 291 21.46 9.74 3.99
CA LYS A 291 21.73 10.64 5.11
C LYS A 291 21.55 12.09 4.66
N GLY A 292 20.97 12.90 5.54
CA GLY A 292 20.61 14.27 5.21
C GLY A 292 19.51 14.35 4.17
N THR A 293 19.45 15.47 3.45
CA THR A 293 18.38 15.78 2.49
C THR A 293 18.86 15.90 1.03
N ARG A 294 20.18 15.81 0.81
CA ARG A 294 20.75 15.97 -0.56
C ARG A 294 20.40 14.75 -1.42
N ARG A 295 20.08 15.07 -2.67
CA ARG A 295 19.82 14.13 -3.76
C ARG A 295 20.67 14.50 -4.96
N TRP A 296 20.78 13.61 -5.94
CA TRP A 296 21.35 13.92 -7.23
C TRP A 296 20.42 14.84 -8.02
N GLN A 297 20.95 15.91 -8.59
CA GLN A 297 20.20 16.90 -9.35
C GLN A 297 20.69 16.97 -10.79
N ALA A 298 19.75 17.19 -11.72
CA ALA A 298 20.12 17.59 -13.07
C ALA A 298 20.73 18.99 -13.06
N LYS A 299 21.88 19.15 -13.72
CA LYS A 299 22.53 20.44 -13.90
C LYS A 299 22.89 20.61 -15.36
N GLU A 300 22.74 21.83 -15.86
CA GLU A 300 23.03 22.18 -17.23
C GLU A 300 24.24 23.12 -17.31
N PHE A 301 25.18 22.81 -18.19
CA PHE A 301 26.29 23.71 -18.56
C PHE A 301 26.68 23.47 -20.02
N ASP A 302 26.77 24.54 -20.80
CA ASP A 302 27.15 24.54 -22.23
C ASP A 302 26.28 23.57 -23.08
N ASN A 303 24.98 23.59 -22.87
CA ASN A 303 23.95 22.70 -23.46
C ASN A 303 24.15 21.20 -23.17
N ASN A 304 24.91 20.85 -22.15
CA ASN A 304 24.98 19.49 -21.62
C ASN A 304 24.30 19.43 -20.28
N VAL A 305 23.34 18.50 -20.13
CA VAL A 305 22.67 18.18 -18.84
C VAL A 305 23.30 16.90 -18.29
N TYR A 306 23.63 16.90 -17.01
CA TYR A 306 24.29 15.79 -16.31
C TYR A 306 23.76 15.67 -14.90
N ALA A 307 23.94 14.54 -14.26
CA ALA A 307 23.61 14.36 -12.85
C ALA A 307 24.73 14.89 -11.95
N GLN A 308 24.40 15.70 -10.92
CA GLN A 308 25.36 16.26 -9.96
C GLN A 308 24.93 16.02 -8.53
N ALA A 309 25.87 15.65 -7.66
CA ALA A 309 25.70 15.62 -6.21
C ALA A 309 26.77 16.50 -5.53
N THR A 310 26.39 17.17 -4.43
CA THR A 310 27.29 17.98 -3.59
C THR A 310 26.69 18.22 -2.22
N ALA A 311 27.51 18.27 -1.17
CA ALA A 311 27.12 18.70 0.16
C ALA A 311 27.35 20.21 0.39
N TYR A 312 27.82 20.95 -0.61
CA TYR A 312 28.02 22.38 -0.50
C TYR A 312 26.74 23.12 -0.11
N ASN A 313 26.82 23.97 0.90
CA ASN A 313 25.67 24.68 1.49
C ASN A 313 24.54 23.75 1.99
N SER A 314 24.83 22.50 2.35
CA SER A 314 23.87 21.67 3.05
C SER A 314 23.67 22.16 4.47
N SER A 315 22.43 22.06 4.98
CA SER A 315 22.12 22.27 6.39
C SER A 315 22.39 21.03 7.25
N ASP A 316 22.58 19.88 6.61
CA ASP A 316 22.78 18.59 7.26
C ASP A 316 24.27 18.37 7.54
N ALA A 317 24.58 17.84 8.73
CA ALA A 317 25.97 17.60 9.14
C ALA A 317 26.65 16.51 8.30
N GLU A 318 25.89 15.55 7.82
CA GLU A 318 26.33 14.48 6.91
C GLU A 318 25.33 14.35 5.76
N ASN A 319 25.84 14.07 4.57
CA ASN A 319 25.03 13.82 3.39
C ASN A 319 25.52 12.54 2.73
N GLU A 320 24.60 11.62 2.48
CA GLU A 320 24.80 10.44 1.67
C GLU A 320 23.62 10.29 0.75
N CYS A 321 23.87 10.35 -0.56
CA CYS A 321 22.83 10.14 -1.55
C CYS A 321 23.28 9.15 -2.64
N TRP A 322 22.31 8.43 -3.15
CA TRP A 322 22.50 7.41 -4.16
C TRP A 322 21.64 7.68 -5.37
N LEU A 323 22.21 7.51 -6.54
CA LEU A 323 21.48 7.44 -7.81
C LEU A 323 21.63 6.02 -8.34
N ILE A 324 20.54 5.27 -8.38
CA ILE A 324 20.54 3.84 -8.69
C ILE A 324 19.84 3.63 -10.02
N THR A 325 20.47 2.84 -10.91
CA THR A 325 19.91 2.54 -12.23
C THR A 325 18.65 1.68 -12.14
N PRO A 326 17.82 1.62 -13.19
CA PRO A 326 16.93 0.48 -13.39
C PRO A 326 17.68 -0.84 -13.29
N ALA A 327 16.96 -1.92 -12.98
CA ALA A 327 17.58 -3.24 -12.90
C ALA A 327 18.17 -3.69 -14.24
N ILE A 328 19.33 -4.34 -14.20
CA ILE A 328 20.07 -4.84 -15.34
C ILE A 328 20.07 -6.37 -15.32
N ASP A 329 19.86 -6.97 -16.49
CA ASP A 329 20.02 -8.41 -16.72
C ASP A 329 21.52 -8.76 -16.83
N LEU A 330 22.00 -9.46 -15.80
CA LEU A 330 23.38 -9.94 -15.70
C LEU A 330 23.48 -11.46 -16.01
N SER A 331 22.49 -12.04 -16.68
CA SER A 331 22.55 -13.43 -17.14
C SER A 331 23.65 -13.68 -18.18
N GLU A 332 24.02 -12.62 -18.89
CA GLU A 332 25.16 -12.58 -19.81
C GLU A 332 26.18 -11.53 -19.32
N PRO A 333 27.47 -11.67 -19.67
CA PRO A 333 28.50 -10.71 -19.30
C PRO A 333 28.14 -9.28 -19.75
N ARG A 334 28.21 -8.30 -18.84
CA ARG A 334 27.94 -6.89 -19.08
C ARG A 334 29.16 -6.04 -18.75
N THR A 335 29.21 -4.88 -19.38
CA THR A 335 30.22 -3.85 -19.13
C THR A 335 29.52 -2.52 -18.85
N LEU A 336 29.89 -1.87 -17.73
CA LEU A 336 29.47 -0.50 -17.43
C LEU A 336 30.56 0.48 -17.92
N ASN A 337 30.14 1.54 -18.60
CA ASN A 337 30.94 2.72 -18.90
C ASN A 337 30.16 3.97 -18.50
N PHE A 338 30.85 4.98 -18.02
CA PHE A 338 30.29 6.30 -17.74
C PHE A 338 31.44 7.33 -17.72
N GLU A 339 31.09 8.58 -17.57
CA GLU A 339 32.04 9.66 -17.35
C GLU A 339 31.75 10.34 -16.02
N SER A 340 32.79 10.73 -15.29
CA SER A 340 32.69 11.54 -14.09
C SER A 340 33.49 12.82 -14.22
N ALA A 341 33.04 13.88 -13.56
CA ALA A 341 33.81 15.13 -13.43
C ALA A 341 33.72 15.64 -11.98
N GLN A 342 34.70 16.40 -11.55
CA GLN A 342 34.71 17.03 -10.24
C GLN A 342 34.83 18.57 -10.36
N ALA A 343 34.37 19.26 -9.33
CA ALA A 343 34.62 20.68 -9.15
C ALA A 343 34.81 20.99 -7.67
N TYR A 344 35.70 21.94 -7.39
CA TYR A 344 36.02 22.39 -6.03
C TYR A 344 36.45 21.23 -5.11
N TRP A 345 37.33 20.39 -5.65
CA TRP A 345 37.76 19.17 -4.99
C TRP A 345 38.36 19.47 -3.59
N ASN A 346 37.91 18.76 -2.60
CA ASN A 346 38.46 18.72 -1.25
C ASN A 346 38.31 17.35 -0.58
N HIS A 347 37.63 16.37 -1.22
CA HIS A 347 37.51 15.00 -0.76
C HIS A 347 37.07 14.07 -1.93
N ASP A 348 37.31 12.77 -1.75
CA ASP A 348 36.85 11.71 -2.65
C ASP A 348 35.48 11.22 -2.20
N GLY A 349 34.42 11.89 -2.66
CA GLY A 349 33.05 11.64 -2.24
C GLY A 349 32.25 10.68 -3.14
N LEU A 350 32.73 10.40 -4.35
CA LEU A 350 32.03 9.54 -5.33
C LEU A 350 32.53 8.11 -5.27
N SER A 351 31.63 7.15 -5.31
CA SER A 351 31.92 5.71 -5.47
C SER A 351 30.79 5.02 -6.20
N VAL A 352 31.08 3.88 -6.84
CA VAL A 352 30.11 3.13 -7.65
C VAL A 352 29.96 1.73 -7.07
N TRP A 353 28.74 1.25 -6.99
CA TRP A 353 28.37 0.02 -6.30
C TRP A 353 27.42 -0.81 -7.15
N ILE A 354 27.34 -2.10 -6.85
CA ILE A 354 26.38 -3.03 -7.44
C ILE A 354 25.71 -3.85 -6.35
N SER A 355 24.41 -4.11 -6.50
CA SER A 355 23.68 -5.11 -5.72
C SER A 355 22.97 -6.08 -6.65
N THR A 356 22.91 -7.36 -6.26
CA THR A 356 22.14 -8.41 -6.95
C THR A 356 21.03 -8.98 -6.07
N ASP A 357 20.83 -8.43 -4.88
CA ASP A 357 19.78 -8.78 -3.93
C ASP A 357 18.88 -7.60 -3.57
N PHE A 358 19.11 -6.41 -4.15
CA PHE A 358 18.22 -5.27 -4.00
C PHE A 358 16.91 -5.53 -4.75
N ASP A 359 15.77 -5.32 -4.09
CA ASP A 359 14.42 -5.55 -4.63
C ASP A 359 13.82 -4.33 -5.35
N GLY A 360 14.57 -3.22 -5.42
CA GLY A 360 14.12 -1.95 -5.99
C GLY A 360 13.47 -1.01 -4.98
N VAL A 361 13.26 -1.41 -3.73
CA VAL A 361 12.60 -0.63 -2.69
C VAL A 361 13.36 -0.61 -1.37
N ASN A 362 13.68 -1.77 -0.80
CA ASN A 362 14.26 -1.90 0.54
C ASN A 362 15.79 -1.73 0.50
N PHE A 363 16.25 -0.48 0.38
CA PHE A 363 17.66 -0.15 0.24
C PHE A 363 18.54 -0.68 1.38
N ASP A 364 18.06 -0.57 2.63
CA ASP A 364 18.82 -0.96 3.83
C ASP A 364 18.96 -2.46 4.00
N ASP A 365 18.12 -3.26 3.34
CA ASP A 365 18.14 -4.72 3.38
C ASP A 365 19.08 -5.32 2.32
N ALA A 366 19.53 -4.50 1.36
CA ALA A 366 20.35 -4.95 0.23
C ALA A 366 21.85 -4.98 0.55
N THR A 367 22.54 -5.92 -0.06
CA THR A 367 24.00 -6.03 0.00
C THR A 367 24.63 -5.31 -1.19
N TRP A 368 25.41 -4.27 -0.92
CA TRP A 368 26.10 -3.50 -1.93
C TRP A 368 27.59 -3.83 -2.01
N THR A 369 28.09 -4.12 -3.21
CA THR A 369 29.51 -4.39 -3.48
C THR A 369 30.10 -3.23 -4.28
N GLN A 370 31.20 -2.65 -3.79
CA GLN A 370 31.86 -1.55 -4.49
C GLN A 370 32.55 -2.02 -5.76
N LEU A 371 32.33 -1.32 -6.87
CA LEU A 371 32.97 -1.55 -8.15
C LEU A 371 34.27 -0.74 -8.25
N SER A 372 35.30 -1.33 -8.86
CA SER A 372 36.55 -0.64 -9.16
C SER A 372 36.47 0.02 -10.53
N CYS A 373 36.55 1.33 -10.57
CA CYS A 373 36.50 2.13 -11.80
C CYS A 373 37.38 3.39 -11.66
N THR A 374 37.68 4.08 -12.76
CA THR A 374 38.33 5.38 -12.73
C THR A 374 37.29 6.45 -12.44
N LEU A 375 37.59 7.35 -11.51
CA LEU A 375 36.72 8.47 -11.12
C LEU A 375 37.55 9.75 -11.17
N ALA A 376 36.91 10.88 -11.49
CA ALA A 376 37.53 12.20 -11.39
C ALA A 376 37.97 12.46 -9.93
N GLY A 377 39.20 12.94 -9.73
CA GLY A 377 39.81 13.13 -8.41
C GLY A 377 40.64 14.42 -8.33
N GLU A 378 41.51 14.51 -7.30
CA GLU A 378 42.31 15.69 -6.97
C GLU A 378 43.10 16.29 -8.11
N ASN A 379 43.66 15.42 -8.97
CA ASN A 379 44.58 15.84 -10.01
C ASN A 379 43.94 16.15 -11.35
N ASP A 380 42.63 15.93 -11.45
CA ASP A 380 41.89 16.20 -12.68
C ASP A 380 41.43 17.66 -12.70
N PRO A 381 41.47 18.33 -13.85
CA PRO A 381 40.97 19.70 -13.95
C PRO A 381 39.48 19.79 -13.64
N TYR A 382 39.07 20.95 -13.12
CA TYR A 382 37.66 21.22 -12.83
C TYR A 382 36.79 21.09 -14.07
N HIS A 383 35.70 20.37 -13.95
CA HIS A 383 34.70 20.20 -15.01
C HIS A 383 35.14 19.36 -16.20
N GLU A 384 36.35 18.80 -16.20
CA GLU A 384 36.76 17.86 -17.24
C GLU A 384 36.21 16.47 -16.99
N TRP A 385 35.70 15.87 -18.04
CA TRP A 385 35.11 14.53 -17.98
C TRP A 385 36.21 13.47 -18.03
N VAL A 386 36.20 12.59 -17.05
CA VAL A 386 37.12 11.47 -16.87
C VAL A 386 36.34 10.18 -17.14
N PRO A 387 36.70 9.42 -18.19
CA PRO A 387 36.04 8.13 -18.47
C PRO A 387 36.30 7.11 -17.36
N SER A 388 35.26 6.36 -16.98
CA SER A 388 35.34 5.28 -15.97
C SER A 388 36.26 4.14 -16.38
N GLY A 389 36.56 4.02 -17.67
CA GLY A 389 37.05 2.77 -18.25
C GLY A 389 35.95 1.73 -18.36
N ALA A 390 36.28 0.58 -18.94
CA ALA A 390 35.36 -0.54 -19.02
C ALA A 390 35.29 -1.26 -17.68
N VAL A 391 34.18 -1.13 -16.96
CA VAL A 391 33.94 -1.79 -15.67
C VAL A 391 33.28 -3.15 -15.96
N ASP A 392 34.02 -4.23 -15.69
CA ASP A 392 33.56 -5.60 -15.93
C ASP A 392 32.54 -6.02 -14.87
N LEU A 393 31.34 -6.38 -15.31
CA LEU A 393 30.26 -6.89 -14.47
C LEU A 393 30.08 -8.42 -14.57
N SER A 394 30.94 -9.13 -15.32
CA SER A 394 30.85 -10.57 -15.56
C SER A 394 30.98 -11.43 -14.29
N GLY A 395 31.46 -10.85 -13.20
CA GLY A 395 31.52 -11.52 -11.88
C GLY A 395 30.17 -11.59 -11.14
N PHE A 396 29.13 -10.93 -11.67
CA PHE A 396 27.78 -10.90 -11.12
C PHE A 396 26.82 -11.66 -12.05
N SER A 397 25.67 -12.10 -11.52
CA SER A 397 24.70 -12.86 -12.30
C SER A 397 23.28 -12.60 -11.79
N GLY A 398 22.27 -12.88 -12.64
CA GLY A 398 20.88 -12.65 -12.34
C GLY A 398 20.48 -11.20 -12.60
N LYS A 399 19.72 -10.62 -11.72
CA LYS A 399 19.28 -9.22 -11.77
C LYS A 399 20.20 -8.36 -10.90
N GLY A 400 20.60 -7.20 -11.39
CA GLY A 400 21.48 -6.30 -10.63
C GLY A 400 21.17 -4.82 -10.82
N TYR A 401 21.54 -4.02 -9.82
CA TYR A 401 21.38 -2.56 -9.82
C TYR A 401 22.73 -1.90 -9.60
N ILE A 402 23.02 -0.85 -10.36
CA ILE A 402 24.25 -0.05 -10.21
C ILE A 402 23.89 1.22 -9.43
N GLY A 403 24.63 1.50 -8.36
CA GLY A 403 24.44 2.68 -7.52
C GLY A 403 25.64 3.64 -7.61
N PHE A 404 25.38 4.90 -7.95
CA PHE A 404 26.35 6.00 -7.85
C PHE A 404 26.15 6.66 -6.49
N ARG A 405 27.08 6.41 -5.57
CA ARG A 405 27.01 6.89 -4.20
C ARG A 405 27.85 8.13 -4.03
N TYR A 406 27.27 9.21 -3.52
CA TYR A 406 27.95 10.39 -3.05
C TYR A 406 27.88 10.48 -1.52
N VAL A 407 29.02 10.76 -0.88
CA VAL A 407 29.12 11.05 0.55
C VAL A 407 29.87 12.37 0.74
N GLY A 408 29.36 13.24 1.61
CA GLY A 408 30.00 14.51 1.90
C GLY A 408 29.45 15.20 3.15
N ASP A 409 30.10 16.28 3.53
CA ASP A 409 29.67 17.18 4.62
C ASP A 409 29.84 18.65 4.18
N PRO A 410 29.14 19.61 4.81
CA PRO A 410 29.15 21.00 4.37
C PRO A 410 30.47 21.76 4.67
N VAL A 411 31.42 21.14 5.36
CA VAL A 411 32.66 21.81 5.83
C VAL A 411 33.90 21.31 5.08
N ASN A 412 34.12 19.98 5.08
CA ASN A 412 35.32 19.35 4.54
C ASN A 412 35.05 18.40 3.38
N GLY A 413 33.79 18.12 3.11
CA GLY A 413 33.33 17.15 2.09
C GLY A 413 32.43 17.80 1.05
N THR A 414 32.84 18.92 0.43
CA THR A 414 32.00 19.73 -0.45
C THR A 414 32.26 19.56 -1.93
N THR A 415 33.17 18.65 -2.34
CA THR A 415 33.40 18.39 -3.76
C THR A 415 32.08 18.18 -4.49
N SER A 416 31.90 18.86 -5.61
CA SER A 416 30.77 18.62 -6.50
C SER A 416 31.16 17.55 -7.48
N TYR A 417 30.53 16.39 -7.42
CA TYR A 417 30.70 15.31 -8.38
C TYR A 417 29.59 15.29 -9.40
N ARG A 418 29.96 14.95 -10.63
CA ARG A 418 29.07 14.82 -11.78
C ARG A 418 29.24 13.46 -12.39
N ILE A 419 28.18 12.92 -12.96
CA ILE A 419 28.19 11.74 -13.81
C ILE A 419 27.39 12.00 -15.07
N ASP A 420 27.83 11.38 -16.17
CA ASP A 420 27.20 11.50 -17.46
C ASP A 420 27.48 10.26 -18.32
N ASN A 421 26.73 10.11 -19.42
CA ASN A 421 26.95 9.09 -20.45
C ASN A 421 27.02 7.66 -19.85
N VAL A 422 26.10 7.32 -18.95
CA VAL A 422 26.00 5.98 -18.36
C VAL A 422 25.57 4.98 -19.43
N ASN A 423 26.41 3.98 -19.69
CA ASN A 423 26.17 2.97 -20.71
C ASN A 423 26.48 1.59 -20.14
N ILE A 424 25.50 0.69 -20.17
CA ILE A 424 25.63 -0.72 -19.81
C ILE A 424 25.24 -1.56 -21.03
N GLN A 425 26.15 -2.46 -21.46
CA GLN A 425 25.93 -3.27 -22.66
C GLN A 425 26.52 -4.70 -22.51
#